data_048f34c6c8f6ffbc613a5fff363b3487
#
_entry.id   048f34c6c8f6ffbc613a5fff363b3487
#
_cell.length_a   1.000
_cell.length_b   1.000
_cell.length_c   1.000
_cell.angle_alpha   90.00
_cell.angle_beta   90.00
_cell.angle_gamma   90.00
#
_symmetry.space_group_name_H-M   'P 1'
#
loop_
_entity.id
_entity.type
_entity.pdbx_description
1 polymer ?
#
loop_
_entity_poly.entity_id
_entity_poly.type
_entity_poly.pdbx_seq_one_letter_code
_entity_poly.pdbx_strand_id
1 'polypeptide(L)'
;TYPKRSYYGGPDYTCQHCRAIFWYHERVQSQSSRQHIVYNVCCRGGKVSLPKHRPSPPPLHELVRFDGGSSSNQFMRLIRQYNSLFAFTSLGVHVDKSINTGNGPYVFRINGVVHHRIGSLIPEPGHRPEYAQLYIYDTANEMQNRLNIVDPDGDALPDPVIVSALIKMLDDVNPLVKKFRMARDRLHSPSAPEVAIKLIGTIDGHGDRYALPSSTELAGLLIGGSSAGVSSFDIVVQSHGSEFKHISPIHPALMALQYPLLFPYGDPGYHTGIKFKQPPTDGRENVSQQEFYVHRMHYRVGEPNPELCSGRLSQQYQVNCYSSVEASKLSFYFFNQDLLRCETYQGISDAMGRGASNGRDVGIKKMLPATHVGSKRYMQQNFHDCMAICRVYGPPDKFTTFTCNPKWLEIIEALRFEPGQRASDRADMVVRVFHMKLDEYLDDIKEGRVFGPVRAVAHTNEFQKRGLPHSHIIVWQSETGHEPSVEDVDKYISAELPDPNIDPLGFSLVQEFMMHGPCGPANPKSPCMKDGKCSKNYPKQFRSETSFDPAGYPLYRRRNNGIVTCKNNIPLDNRWVVPHNLDVLKKYQAHINVEACNQ
;
A
#
# COMPACT_ATOMS: atom_id res chain seq x y z
N THR A 1 -10.06 24.75 29.19
CA THR A 1 -8.85 23.91 29.00
C THR A 1 -8.91 23.27 27.64
N TYR A 2 -7.89 23.49 26.84
CA TYR A 2 -7.80 22.86 25.53
C TYR A 2 -7.73 21.32 25.66
N PRO A 3 -8.35 20.55 24.74
CA PRO A 3 -8.21 19.11 24.75
C PRO A 3 -6.73 18.71 24.63
N LYS A 4 -6.34 17.68 25.36
CA LYS A 4 -4.98 17.17 25.31
C LYS A 4 -4.70 16.66 23.89
N ARG A 5 -3.56 17.08 23.32
CA ARG A 5 -3.13 16.59 22.00
C ARG A 5 -3.01 15.07 22.00
N SER A 6 -3.55 14.42 20.96
CA SER A 6 -3.34 13.00 20.69
C SER A 6 -1.87 12.75 20.38
N TYR A 7 -1.20 11.96 21.20
CA TYR A 7 0.22 11.61 21.01
C TYR A 7 0.55 10.28 21.66
N TYR A 8 1.08 9.35 20.89
CA TYR A 8 1.38 7.98 21.30
C TYR A 8 2.86 7.70 21.55
N GLY A 9 3.73 8.68 21.38
CA GLY A 9 5.18 8.50 21.40
C GLY A 9 5.72 7.82 20.15
N GLY A 10 7.01 7.46 20.18
CA GLY A 10 7.66 6.70 19.13
C GLY A 10 7.37 5.19 19.20
N PRO A 11 7.73 4.42 18.15
CA PRO A 11 7.66 2.95 18.17
C PRO A 11 8.83 2.36 18.95
N ASP A 12 8.90 2.65 20.25
CA ASP A 12 10.05 2.37 21.12
C ASP A 12 10.02 0.97 21.73
N TYR A 13 8.93 0.23 21.52
CA TYR A 13 8.77 -1.13 22.01
C TYR A 13 9.21 -2.14 20.96
N THR A 14 9.80 -3.24 21.39
CA THR A 14 10.26 -4.32 20.52
C THR A 14 9.59 -5.64 20.87
N CYS A 15 9.15 -6.38 19.84
CA CYS A 15 8.64 -7.73 20.03
C CYS A 15 9.73 -8.65 20.60
N GLN A 16 9.42 -9.36 21.67
CA GLN A 16 10.34 -10.25 22.37
C GLN A 16 10.84 -11.42 21.49
N HIS A 17 10.05 -11.82 20.51
CA HIS A 17 10.34 -12.96 19.66
C HIS A 17 11.12 -12.61 18.38
N CYS A 18 10.66 -11.58 17.65
CA CYS A 18 11.22 -11.26 16.33
C CYS A 18 11.86 -9.87 16.25
N ARG A 19 11.89 -9.11 17.36
CA ARG A 19 12.52 -7.79 17.48
C ARG A 19 11.90 -6.69 16.60
N ALA A 20 10.72 -6.91 16.01
CA ALA A 20 9.97 -5.88 15.30
C ALA A 20 9.55 -4.76 16.25
N ILE A 21 9.68 -3.50 15.78
CA ILE A 21 9.26 -2.34 16.57
C ILE A 21 7.76 -2.11 16.49
N PHE A 22 7.19 -1.58 17.58
CA PHE A 22 5.78 -1.25 17.66
C PHE A 22 5.52 -0.13 18.68
N TRP A 23 4.36 0.52 18.56
CA TRP A 23 3.90 1.50 19.53
C TRP A 23 3.23 0.82 20.71
N TYR A 24 3.36 1.37 21.89
CA TYR A 24 2.71 0.84 23.12
C TYR A 24 1.21 0.60 22.94
N HIS A 25 0.54 1.46 22.17
CA HIS A 25 -0.89 1.36 21.90
C HIS A 25 -1.28 0.09 21.11
N GLU A 26 -0.40 -0.40 20.25
CA GLU A 26 -0.63 -1.62 19.42
C GLU A 26 -0.49 -2.93 20.22
N ARG A 27 -0.14 -2.87 21.50
CA ARG A 27 0.00 -4.08 22.33
C ARG A 27 -1.31 -4.84 22.45
N VAL A 28 -1.25 -6.13 22.66
CA VAL A 28 -2.40 -6.97 23.01
C VAL A 28 -2.78 -6.66 24.47
N GLN A 29 -3.80 -5.83 24.66
CA GLN A 29 -4.18 -5.31 25.99
C GLN A 29 -4.51 -6.43 26.97
N SER A 30 -5.28 -7.45 26.55
CA SER A 30 -5.69 -8.58 27.39
C SER A 30 -4.53 -9.49 27.85
N GLN A 31 -3.38 -9.43 27.18
CA GLN A 31 -2.20 -10.25 27.48
C GLN A 31 -1.03 -9.45 28.02
N SER A 32 -1.13 -8.13 28.04
CA SER A 32 -0.05 -7.24 28.47
C SER A 32 -0.21 -6.81 29.93
N SER A 33 0.90 -6.74 30.66
CA SER A 33 1.02 -6.17 31.99
C SER A 33 2.06 -5.05 32.00
N ARG A 34 2.24 -4.36 33.14
CA ARG A 34 3.27 -3.31 33.27
C ARG A 34 4.70 -3.81 33.02
N GLN A 35 4.97 -5.08 33.34
CA GLN A 35 6.30 -5.69 33.20
C GLN A 35 6.45 -6.52 31.93
N HIS A 36 5.35 -6.88 31.27
CA HIS A 36 5.34 -7.75 30.11
C HIS A 36 4.40 -7.21 29.03
N ILE A 37 4.98 -6.60 28.00
CA ILE A 37 4.22 -6.02 26.90
C ILE A 37 4.19 -7.02 25.74
N VAL A 38 2.99 -7.46 25.39
CA VAL A 38 2.77 -8.46 24.32
C VAL A 38 2.36 -7.77 23.03
N TYR A 39 3.07 -8.11 21.95
CA TYR A 39 2.71 -7.77 20.58
C TYR A 39 2.85 -9.02 19.72
N ASN A 40 1.80 -9.39 18.99
CA ASN A 40 1.74 -10.66 18.28
C ASN A 40 1.48 -10.53 16.77
N VAL A 41 1.12 -9.36 16.26
CA VAL A 41 0.80 -9.15 14.84
C VAL A 41 2.00 -9.46 13.95
N CYS A 42 3.21 -9.06 14.36
CA CYS A 42 4.43 -9.20 13.56
C CYS A 42 4.88 -10.65 13.31
N CYS A 43 4.65 -11.57 14.25
CA CYS A 43 5.18 -12.93 14.18
C CYS A 43 4.28 -13.98 14.86
N ARG A 44 3.01 -13.66 15.11
CA ARG A 44 2.05 -14.53 15.83
C ARG A 44 2.59 -15.04 17.16
N GLY A 45 3.19 -14.17 17.96
CA GLY A 45 3.75 -14.55 19.26
C GLY A 45 4.94 -15.50 19.14
N GLY A 46 5.78 -15.35 18.11
CA GLY A 46 6.97 -16.15 17.90
C GLY A 46 6.78 -17.42 17.06
N LYS A 47 5.54 -17.72 16.65
CA LYS A 47 5.28 -18.91 15.79
C LYS A 47 5.84 -18.74 14.38
N VAL A 48 5.83 -17.52 13.81
CA VAL A 48 6.47 -17.21 12.54
C VAL A 48 7.90 -16.77 12.81
N SER A 49 8.87 -17.52 12.28
CA SER A 49 10.29 -17.20 12.34
C SER A 49 10.87 -17.31 10.95
N LEU A 50 11.29 -16.18 10.40
CA LEU A 50 11.91 -16.11 9.08
C LEU A 50 13.38 -15.70 9.25
N PRO A 51 14.26 -16.18 8.38
CA PRO A 51 15.67 -15.80 8.42
C PRO A 51 15.84 -14.30 8.14
N LYS A 52 16.87 -13.72 8.72
CA LYS A 52 17.25 -12.35 8.49
C LYS A 52 17.85 -12.18 7.09
N HIS A 53 17.61 -11.02 6.49
CA HIS A 53 18.32 -10.66 5.27
C HIS A 53 19.80 -10.41 5.56
N ARG A 54 20.63 -10.69 4.58
CA ARG A 54 22.04 -10.27 4.60
C ARG A 54 22.12 -8.79 4.24
N PRO A 55 23.11 -8.05 4.76
CA PRO A 55 23.38 -6.68 4.31
C PRO A 55 23.58 -6.64 2.79
N SER A 56 23.07 -5.59 2.16
CA SER A 56 23.27 -5.39 0.72
C SER A 56 24.75 -5.35 0.38
N PRO A 57 25.20 -5.99 -0.71
CA PRO A 57 26.60 -5.97 -1.11
C PRO A 57 26.99 -4.60 -1.69
N PRO A 58 28.29 -4.20 -1.62
CA PRO A 58 28.79 -3.03 -2.35
C PRO A 58 28.63 -3.21 -3.88
N PRO A 59 28.29 -2.16 -4.67
CA PRO A 59 28.04 -0.79 -4.25
C PRO A 59 26.59 -0.52 -3.82
N LEU A 60 25.72 -1.52 -3.86
CA LEU A 60 24.28 -1.36 -3.57
C LEU A 60 24.05 -0.84 -2.15
N HIS A 61 24.88 -1.25 -1.18
CA HIS A 61 24.76 -0.80 0.21
C HIS A 61 24.84 0.73 0.36
N GLU A 62 25.75 1.37 -0.38
CA GLU A 62 25.92 2.82 -0.36
C GLU A 62 24.82 3.54 -1.17
N LEU A 63 24.34 2.89 -2.24
CA LEU A 63 23.35 3.46 -3.15
C LEU A 63 21.93 3.50 -2.56
N VAL A 64 21.56 2.54 -1.70
CA VAL A 64 20.21 2.46 -1.09
C VAL A 64 20.05 3.32 0.15
N ARG A 65 20.97 4.22 0.44
CA ARG A 65 20.90 5.13 1.58
C ARG A 65 20.19 6.42 1.21
N PHE A 66 19.29 6.88 2.07
CA PHE A 66 18.58 8.18 1.88
C PHE A 66 19.45 9.38 2.25
N ASP A 67 20.49 9.17 3.07
CA ASP A 67 21.46 10.18 3.51
C ASP A 67 22.79 10.13 2.73
N GLY A 68 22.90 9.30 1.69
CA GLY A 68 24.12 9.01 0.95
C GLY A 68 24.58 10.06 -0.08
N GLY A 69 23.99 11.27 -0.07
CA GLY A 69 24.38 12.35 -0.99
C GLY A 69 23.68 12.31 -2.35
N SER A 70 24.22 13.05 -3.33
CA SER A 70 23.55 13.26 -4.63
C SER A 70 23.40 11.98 -5.46
N SER A 71 24.40 11.12 -5.50
CA SER A 71 24.40 9.86 -6.26
C SER A 71 23.36 8.89 -5.71
N SER A 72 23.32 8.69 -4.39
CA SER A 72 22.33 7.86 -3.71
C SER A 72 20.91 8.41 -3.89
N ASN A 73 20.73 9.72 -3.74
CA ASN A 73 19.44 10.38 -3.96
C ASN A 73 18.91 10.19 -5.39
N GLN A 74 19.80 10.28 -6.39
CA GLN A 74 19.43 10.03 -7.79
C GLN A 74 19.10 8.54 -8.00
N PHE A 75 19.93 7.64 -7.47
CA PHE A 75 19.67 6.21 -7.53
C PHE A 75 18.33 5.84 -6.89
N MET A 76 18.06 6.31 -5.67
CA MET A 76 16.80 6.03 -4.96
C MET A 76 15.58 6.60 -5.69
N ARG A 77 15.71 7.73 -6.38
CA ARG A 77 14.65 8.25 -7.23
C ARG A 77 14.33 7.35 -8.42
N LEU A 78 15.36 6.71 -9.01
CA LEU A 78 15.27 5.86 -10.19
C LEU A 78 15.35 4.35 -9.86
N ILE A 79 15.32 3.96 -8.60
CA ILE A 79 15.57 2.58 -8.15
C ILE A 79 14.64 1.55 -8.82
N ARG A 80 13.43 1.93 -9.19
CA ARG A 80 12.50 1.06 -9.94
C ARG A 80 13.01 0.81 -11.36
N GLN A 81 13.54 1.83 -12.02
CA GLN A 81 14.14 1.69 -13.36
C GLN A 81 15.41 0.82 -13.25
N TYR A 82 16.30 1.10 -12.29
CA TYR A 82 17.46 0.23 -12.07
C TYR A 82 17.05 -1.21 -11.83
N ASN A 83 16.05 -1.47 -10.97
CA ASN A 83 15.59 -2.84 -10.74
C ASN A 83 15.03 -3.49 -12.01
N SER A 84 14.31 -2.75 -12.86
CA SER A 84 13.76 -3.30 -14.10
C SER A 84 14.83 -3.73 -15.10
N LEU A 85 16.01 -3.11 -15.10
CA LEU A 85 17.16 -3.52 -15.91
C LEU A 85 17.66 -4.92 -15.53
N PHE A 86 17.48 -5.33 -14.27
CA PHE A 86 18.00 -6.58 -13.74
C PHE A 86 16.92 -7.64 -13.47
N ALA A 87 15.66 -7.31 -13.60
CA ALA A 87 14.56 -8.25 -13.41
C ALA A 87 14.62 -9.37 -14.47
N PHE A 88 14.40 -10.62 -14.02
CA PHE A 88 14.34 -11.79 -14.92
C PHE A 88 12.95 -11.99 -15.51
N THR A 89 11.95 -11.32 -14.96
CA THR A 89 10.54 -11.50 -15.29
C THR A 89 9.87 -10.18 -15.58
N SER A 90 8.86 -10.21 -16.44
CA SER A 90 8.01 -9.04 -16.67
C SER A 90 7.06 -8.82 -15.49
N LEU A 91 6.77 -7.55 -15.19
CA LEU A 91 5.65 -7.15 -14.34
C LEU A 91 4.47 -6.81 -15.25
N GLY A 92 3.67 -7.83 -15.59
CA GLY A 92 2.53 -7.70 -16.51
C GLY A 92 1.34 -7.02 -15.84
N VAL A 93 1.42 -5.69 -15.69
CA VAL A 93 0.37 -4.88 -15.08
C VAL A 93 0.39 -3.47 -15.67
N HIS A 94 -0.80 -2.85 -15.75
CA HIS A 94 -0.88 -1.43 -16.09
C HIS A 94 -0.57 -0.56 -14.88
N VAL A 95 0.57 0.15 -14.93
CA VAL A 95 0.96 1.13 -13.91
C VAL A 95 0.32 2.48 -14.25
N ASP A 96 -0.50 2.98 -13.35
CA ASP A 96 -1.14 4.28 -13.49
C ASP A 96 -0.16 5.41 -13.15
N LYS A 97 0.40 6.02 -14.18
CA LYS A 97 1.33 7.17 -14.04
C LYS A 97 0.58 8.50 -13.85
N SER A 98 -0.73 8.57 -14.11
CA SER A 98 -1.52 9.82 -14.10
C SER A 98 -1.59 10.50 -12.73
N ILE A 99 -1.46 9.72 -11.65
CA ILE A 99 -1.52 10.23 -10.27
C ILE A 99 -0.25 10.99 -9.84
N ASN A 100 0.85 10.80 -10.57
CA ASN A 100 2.16 11.38 -10.25
C ASN A 100 2.46 12.68 -11.05
N THR A 101 1.47 13.28 -11.72
CA THR A 101 1.64 14.46 -12.59
C THR A 101 1.72 15.81 -11.86
N GLY A 102 1.75 15.83 -10.53
CA GLY A 102 1.80 17.06 -9.73
C GLY A 102 2.96 17.08 -8.73
N ASN A 103 3.00 18.11 -7.89
CA ASN A 103 4.01 18.29 -6.84
C ASN A 103 3.75 17.42 -5.57
N GLY A 104 2.86 16.44 -5.65
CA GLY A 104 2.59 15.52 -4.55
C GLY A 104 3.67 14.44 -4.39
N PRO A 105 3.66 13.70 -3.26
CA PRO A 105 4.55 12.57 -3.08
C PRO A 105 4.28 11.50 -4.16
N TYR A 106 5.32 10.75 -4.50
CA TYR A 106 5.19 9.63 -5.43
C TYR A 106 4.32 8.53 -4.83
N VAL A 107 3.41 7.97 -5.65
CA VAL A 107 2.56 6.82 -5.29
C VAL A 107 2.66 5.77 -6.40
N PHE A 108 2.89 4.52 -6.03
CA PHE A 108 2.81 3.40 -6.95
C PHE A 108 1.37 2.87 -7.01
N ARG A 109 0.74 2.96 -8.19
CA ARG A 109 -0.63 2.51 -8.42
C ARG A 109 -0.70 1.61 -9.64
N ILE A 110 -1.44 0.52 -9.50
CA ILE A 110 -1.70 -0.42 -10.59
C ILE A 110 -3.21 -0.58 -10.82
N ASN A 111 -3.55 -0.95 -12.06
CA ASN A 111 -4.91 -1.33 -12.44
C ASN A 111 -4.89 -2.77 -12.95
N GLY A 112 -5.76 -3.63 -12.37
CA GLY A 112 -5.87 -5.03 -12.74
C GLY A 112 -5.01 -5.97 -11.88
N VAL A 113 -4.87 -7.20 -12.35
CA VAL A 113 -4.15 -8.28 -11.66
C VAL A 113 -2.69 -8.30 -12.11
N VAL A 114 -1.77 -8.47 -11.17
CA VAL A 114 -0.34 -8.62 -11.48
C VAL A 114 -0.06 -10.02 -12.03
N HIS A 115 0.59 -10.07 -13.16
CA HIS A 115 1.06 -11.31 -13.76
C HIS A 115 2.57 -11.25 -13.96
N HIS A 116 3.26 -12.30 -13.54
CA HIS A 116 4.69 -12.45 -13.78
C HIS A 116 4.90 -13.49 -14.85
N ARG A 117 5.68 -13.14 -15.88
CA ARG A 117 5.97 -14.03 -16.99
C ARG A 117 7.47 -14.08 -17.26
N ILE A 118 7.94 -15.27 -17.62
CA ILE A 118 9.29 -15.50 -18.11
C ILE A 118 9.21 -16.12 -19.52
N GLY A 119 9.96 -15.55 -20.45
CA GLY A 119 10.06 -16.03 -21.83
C GLY A 119 11.17 -17.05 -22.03
N SER A 120 11.51 -17.37 -23.28
CA SER A 120 12.65 -18.20 -23.67
C SER A 120 13.99 -17.58 -23.21
N LEU A 121 15.04 -18.41 -23.18
CA LEU A 121 16.40 -17.94 -22.85
C LEU A 121 17.03 -17.07 -23.95
N ILE A 122 16.61 -17.25 -25.20
CA ILE A 122 17.10 -16.52 -26.38
C ILE A 122 15.93 -15.78 -27.00
N PRO A 123 16.10 -14.51 -27.42
CA PRO A 123 15.05 -13.77 -28.12
C PRO A 123 14.73 -14.39 -29.49
N GLU A 124 13.53 -14.16 -29.96
CA GLU A 124 13.16 -14.50 -31.35
C GLU A 124 13.99 -13.69 -32.36
N PRO A 125 14.27 -14.25 -33.57
CA PRO A 125 15.02 -13.54 -34.58
C PRO A 125 14.42 -12.14 -34.87
N GLY A 126 15.26 -11.12 -34.80
CA GLY A 126 14.86 -9.72 -35.04
C GLY A 126 14.29 -9.00 -33.80
N HIS A 127 14.11 -9.68 -32.67
CA HIS A 127 13.68 -9.05 -31.40
C HIS A 127 14.88 -8.71 -30.51
N ARG A 128 14.73 -7.66 -29.72
CA ARG A 128 15.72 -7.28 -28.72
C ARG A 128 15.62 -8.19 -27.50
N PRO A 129 16.75 -8.47 -26.80
CA PRO A 129 16.71 -9.24 -25.58
C PRO A 129 16.01 -8.46 -24.46
N GLU A 130 15.17 -9.16 -23.69
CA GLU A 130 14.44 -8.62 -22.55
C GLU A 130 14.58 -9.52 -21.33
N TYR A 131 14.53 -8.94 -20.13
CA TYR A 131 14.49 -9.65 -18.85
C TYR A 131 15.61 -10.71 -18.72
N ALA A 132 15.26 -11.97 -18.52
CA ALA A 132 16.19 -13.08 -18.36
C ALA A 132 17.15 -13.25 -19.54
N GLN A 133 16.73 -12.88 -20.76
CA GLN A 133 17.53 -12.97 -21.97
C GLN A 133 18.78 -12.07 -21.91
N LEU A 134 18.73 -10.96 -21.19
CA LEU A 134 19.85 -10.03 -21.02
C LEU A 134 21.06 -10.65 -20.33
N TYR A 135 20.87 -11.74 -19.60
CA TYR A 135 21.95 -12.47 -18.94
C TYR A 135 22.63 -13.51 -19.86
N ILE A 136 22.02 -13.77 -21.03
CA ILE A 136 22.40 -14.88 -21.92
C ILE A 136 22.81 -14.39 -23.31
N TYR A 137 21.98 -13.54 -23.91
CA TYR A 137 22.11 -13.11 -25.31
C TYR A 137 22.90 -11.80 -25.41
N ASP A 138 23.85 -11.74 -26.35
CA ASP A 138 24.63 -10.54 -26.68
C ASP A 138 25.26 -9.85 -25.47
N THR A 139 25.89 -10.64 -24.60
CA THR A 139 26.47 -10.14 -23.36
C THR A 139 27.67 -9.21 -23.57
N ALA A 140 28.25 -9.14 -24.77
CA ALA A 140 29.25 -8.13 -25.13
C ALA A 140 28.66 -6.70 -25.13
N ASN A 141 27.37 -6.57 -25.49
CA ASN A 141 26.63 -5.31 -25.50
C ASN A 141 25.60 -5.20 -24.35
N GLU A 142 25.74 -6.00 -23.31
CA GLU A 142 24.75 -6.14 -22.23
C GLU A 142 24.34 -4.81 -21.62
N MET A 143 25.29 -3.94 -21.29
CA MET A 143 25.00 -2.64 -20.69
C MET A 143 24.10 -1.79 -21.60
N GLN A 144 24.42 -1.73 -22.90
CA GLN A 144 23.62 -0.97 -23.87
C GLN A 144 22.24 -1.59 -24.06
N ASN A 145 22.16 -2.91 -24.13
CA ASN A 145 20.89 -3.64 -24.25
C ASN A 145 19.99 -3.38 -23.05
N ARG A 146 20.56 -3.34 -21.83
CA ARG A 146 19.81 -3.01 -20.60
C ARG A 146 19.29 -1.57 -20.62
N LEU A 147 20.13 -0.59 -20.99
CA LEU A 147 19.74 0.82 -21.03
C LEU A 147 18.65 1.10 -22.08
N ASN A 148 18.64 0.36 -23.18
CA ASN A 148 17.66 0.53 -24.25
C ASN A 148 16.22 0.06 -23.90
N ILE A 149 16.04 -0.65 -22.77
CA ILE A 149 14.72 -1.14 -22.32
C ILE A 149 14.01 -0.10 -21.45
N VAL A 150 14.74 0.88 -20.93
CA VAL A 150 14.19 1.85 -19.98
C VAL A 150 13.16 2.74 -20.68
N ASP A 151 11.91 2.68 -20.21
CA ASP A 151 10.91 3.72 -20.45
C ASP A 151 11.22 4.87 -19.49
N PRO A 152 11.71 6.04 -19.99
CA PRO A 152 12.16 7.10 -19.12
C PRO A 152 11.01 7.65 -18.28
N ASP A 153 11.20 7.66 -16.95
CA ASP A 153 10.33 8.38 -16.03
C ASP A 153 10.74 9.88 -16.06
N GLY A 154 10.23 10.60 -17.04
CA GLY A 154 10.70 11.93 -17.39
C GLY A 154 12.05 11.89 -18.16
N ASP A 155 12.87 12.93 -18.02
CA ASP A 155 14.13 13.09 -18.76
C ASP A 155 15.34 12.38 -18.12
N ALA A 156 15.15 11.67 -17.00
CA ALA A 156 16.24 11.05 -16.24
C ALA A 156 16.40 9.56 -16.55
N LEU A 157 17.61 9.18 -16.98
CA LEU A 157 18.01 7.80 -17.25
C LEU A 157 18.94 7.27 -16.12
N PRO A 158 18.99 5.94 -15.94
CA PRO A 158 19.99 5.30 -15.09
C PRO A 158 21.42 5.62 -15.53
N ASP A 159 22.31 5.84 -14.56
CA ASP A 159 23.73 6.13 -14.80
C ASP A 159 24.44 4.84 -15.29
N PRO A 160 25.09 4.85 -16.47
CA PRO A 160 25.81 3.70 -17.01
C PRO A 160 26.91 3.17 -16.09
N VAL A 161 27.57 4.02 -15.33
CA VAL A 161 28.62 3.62 -14.37
C VAL A 161 28.03 2.78 -13.25
N ILE A 162 26.88 3.22 -12.72
CA ILE A 162 26.15 2.48 -11.69
C ILE A 162 25.64 1.15 -12.26
N VAL A 163 25.07 1.16 -13.49
CA VAL A 163 24.60 -0.06 -14.15
C VAL A 163 25.72 -1.08 -14.29
N SER A 164 26.92 -0.66 -14.76
CA SER A 164 28.09 -1.53 -14.90
C SER A 164 28.51 -2.13 -13.56
N ALA A 165 28.55 -1.31 -12.49
CA ALA A 165 28.91 -1.79 -11.17
C ALA A 165 27.88 -2.79 -10.59
N LEU A 166 26.58 -2.59 -10.87
CA LEU A 166 25.51 -3.51 -10.45
C LEU A 166 25.54 -4.82 -11.25
N ILE A 167 25.88 -4.81 -12.55
CA ILE A 167 26.10 -6.04 -13.34
C ILE A 167 27.17 -6.88 -12.64
N LYS A 168 28.35 -6.29 -12.38
CA LYS A 168 29.46 -6.99 -11.73
C LYS A 168 29.05 -7.53 -10.36
N MET A 169 28.41 -6.71 -9.54
CA MET A 169 27.94 -7.12 -8.22
C MET A 169 27.01 -8.35 -8.30
N LEU A 170 26.02 -8.33 -9.19
CA LEU A 170 25.08 -9.44 -9.33
C LEU A 170 25.76 -10.71 -9.89
N ASP A 171 26.70 -10.57 -10.83
CA ASP A 171 27.50 -11.70 -11.31
C ASP A 171 28.30 -12.36 -10.17
N ASP A 172 28.83 -11.56 -9.23
CA ASP A 172 29.62 -12.05 -8.11
C ASP A 172 28.76 -12.75 -7.04
N VAL A 173 27.58 -12.19 -6.70
CA VAL A 173 26.86 -12.64 -5.51
C VAL A 173 25.55 -13.38 -5.78
N ASN A 174 24.90 -13.17 -6.95
CA ASN A 174 23.57 -13.70 -7.20
C ASN A 174 23.61 -15.10 -7.85
N PRO A 175 23.12 -16.14 -7.16
CA PRO A 175 23.18 -17.49 -7.70
C PRO A 175 22.24 -17.71 -8.90
N LEU A 176 21.13 -16.97 -9.01
CA LEU A 176 20.27 -17.03 -10.18
C LEU A 176 21.02 -16.50 -11.41
N VAL A 177 21.69 -15.34 -11.28
CA VAL A 177 22.56 -14.80 -12.35
C VAL A 177 23.59 -15.83 -12.77
N LYS A 178 24.29 -16.45 -11.82
CA LYS A 178 25.29 -17.49 -12.12
C LYS A 178 24.70 -18.66 -12.92
N LYS A 179 23.48 -19.10 -12.62
CA LYS A 179 22.80 -20.17 -13.37
C LYS A 179 22.47 -19.73 -14.81
N PHE A 180 22.01 -18.49 -15.00
CA PHE A 180 21.77 -17.95 -16.34
C PHE A 180 23.09 -17.77 -17.13
N ARG A 181 24.18 -17.33 -16.48
CA ARG A 181 25.51 -17.26 -17.12
C ARG A 181 26.04 -18.65 -17.51
N MET A 182 25.84 -19.66 -16.66
CA MET A 182 26.19 -21.05 -17.02
C MET A 182 25.41 -21.54 -18.23
N ALA A 183 24.11 -21.19 -18.34
CA ALA A 183 23.32 -21.52 -19.52
C ALA A 183 23.85 -20.82 -20.77
N ARG A 184 24.22 -19.53 -20.67
CA ARG A 184 24.92 -18.79 -21.75
C ARG A 184 26.15 -19.53 -22.24
N ASP A 185 27.05 -19.89 -21.33
CA ASP A 185 28.33 -20.50 -21.67
C ASP A 185 28.13 -21.87 -22.39
N ARG A 186 27.09 -22.59 -22.01
CA ARG A 186 26.70 -23.85 -22.67
C ARG A 186 26.11 -23.62 -24.07
N LEU A 187 25.24 -22.61 -24.23
CA LEU A 187 24.62 -22.28 -25.51
C LEU A 187 25.63 -21.79 -26.58
N HIS A 188 26.73 -21.21 -26.13
CA HIS A 188 27.82 -20.78 -27.04
C HIS A 188 28.80 -21.90 -27.43
N SER A 189 28.65 -23.12 -26.87
CA SER A 189 29.49 -24.26 -27.23
C SER A 189 29.15 -24.79 -28.63
N PRO A 190 30.13 -25.10 -29.50
CA PRO A 190 29.89 -25.56 -30.89
C PRO A 190 29.08 -26.87 -30.98
N SER A 191 29.01 -27.65 -29.93
CA SER A 191 28.22 -28.89 -29.82
C SER A 191 27.08 -28.74 -28.81
N ALA A 192 26.47 -27.56 -28.74
CA ALA A 192 25.52 -27.24 -27.67
C ALA A 192 24.31 -28.17 -27.68
N PRO A 193 24.13 -28.98 -26.63
CA PRO A 193 22.87 -29.69 -26.45
C PRO A 193 21.76 -28.68 -26.14
N GLU A 194 20.51 -29.12 -26.27
CA GLU A 194 19.38 -28.33 -25.79
C GLU A 194 19.57 -27.99 -24.32
N VAL A 195 19.51 -26.68 -23.99
CA VAL A 195 19.73 -26.15 -22.64
C VAL A 195 18.44 -25.55 -22.13
N ALA A 196 18.08 -25.85 -20.90
CA ALA A 196 16.96 -25.23 -20.21
C ALA A 196 17.33 -24.91 -18.75
N ILE A 197 16.69 -23.90 -18.20
CA ILE A 197 16.76 -23.58 -16.76
C ILE A 197 15.48 -24.05 -16.10
N LYS A 198 15.64 -24.90 -15.10
CA LYS A 198 14.54 -25.36 -14.22
C LYS A 198 14.48 -24.41 -13.03
N LEU A 199 13.37 -23.67 -12.90
CA LEU A 199 13.04 -22.93 -11.68
C LEU A 199 12.29 -23.88 -10.75
N ILE A 200 12.82 -24.10 -9.56
CA ILE A 200 12.32 -25.10 -8.60
C ILE A 200 11.13 -24.50 -7.87
N GLY A 201 9.97 -25.12 -8.02
CA GLY A 201 8.69 -24.68 -7.45
C GLY A 201 8.40 -25.25 -6.06
N THR A 202 9.04 -26.36 -5.69
CA THR A 202 8.86 -27.00 -4.39
C THR A 202 10.19 -27.07 -3.68
N ILE A 203 10.23 -26.56 -2.46
CA ILE A 203 11.38 -26.67 -1.57
C ILE A 203 11.00 -27.68 -0.50
N ASP A 204 11.59 -28.86 -0.58
CA ASP A 204 11.36 -29.92 0.40
C ASP A 204 12.06 -29.59 1.71
N GLY A 205 11.29 -29.54 2.81
CA GLY A 205 11.76 -29.17 4.14
C GLY A 205 12.56 -30.29 4.85
N HIS A 206 13.39 -31.05 4.14
CA HIS A 206 14.21 -32.13 4.71
C HIS A 206 15.62 -31.69 5.10
N GLY A 207 15.87 -30.41 5.30
CA GLY A 207 17.06 -29.92 6.01
C GLY A 207 16.68 -29.38 7.38
N ASP A 208 17.64 -29.17 8.26
CA ASP A 208 17.45 -28.58 9.58
C ASP A 208 16.32 -27.56 9.58
N ARG A 209 15.35 -27.69 10.49
CA ARG A 209 14.11 -26.92 10.58
C ARG A 209 14.28 -25.40 10.52
N TYR A 210 15.49 -24.93 10.40
CA TYR A 210 15.93 -23.52 10.40
C TYR A 210 16.83 -23.13 9.23
N ALA A 211 17.27 -24.10 8.40
CA ALA A 211 18.05 -23.78 7.23
C ALA A 211 17.13 -23.26 6.12
N LEU A 212 17.43 -22.08 5.61
CA LEU A 212 16.91 -21.65 4.32
C LEU A 212 17.38 -22.65 3.27
N PRO A 213 16.53 -23.00 2.30
CA PRO A 213 17.04 -23.56 1.06
C PRO A 213 18.13 -22.62 0.57
N SER A 214 19.28 -23.17 0.22
CA SER A 214 20.34 -22.34 -0.36
C SER A 214 19.77 -21.71 -1.63
N SER A 215 20.15 -20.46 -1.90
CA SER A 215 19.73 -19.77 -3.13
C SER A 215 20.13 -20.55 -4.41
N THR A 216 21.04 -21.52 -4.29
CA THR A 216 21.41 -22.50 -5.33
C THR A 216 20.29 -23.51 -5.61
N GLU A 217 19.32 -23.69 -4.72
CA GLU A 217 18.22 -24.63 -4.88
C GLU A 217 17.01 -24.03 -5.62
N LEU A 218 17.00 -22.72 -5.88
CA LEU A 218 15.91 -22.07 -6.63
C LEU A 218 15.94 -22.32 -8.14
N ALA A 219 17.10 -22.66 -8.70
CA ALA A 219 17.24 -22.94 -10.13
C ALA A 219 18.28 -24.00 -10.42
N GLY A 220 17.95 -24.91 -11.32
CA GLY A 220 18.83 -25.96 -11.87
C GLY A 220 19.07 -25.78 -13.35
N LEU A 221 20.24 -26.20 -13.87
CA LEU A 221 20.52 -26.27 -15.29
C LEU A 221 20.20 -27.67 -15.81
N LEU A 222 19.32 -27.76 -16.82
CA LEU A 222 18.99 -29.00 -17.53
C LEU A 222 19.76 -29.02 -18.86
N ILE A 223 20.37 -30.17 -19.19
CA ILE A 223 21.17 -30.37 -20.38
C ILE A 223 20.62 -31.60 -21.12
N GLY A 224 20.42 -31.50 -22.43
CA GLY A 224 20.01 -32.64 -23.27
C GLY A 224 18.54 -33.02 -23.17
N GLY A 225 17.64 -32.06 -22.87
CA GLY A 225 16.19 -32.26 -22.91
C GLY A 225 15.64 -33.22 -21.84
N SER A 226 16.43 -33.60 -20.83
CA SER A 226 16.00 -34.52 -19.78
C SER A 226 14.97 -33.86 -18.85
N SER A 227 13.74 -34.38 -18.86
CA SER A 227 12.67 -33.98 -17.94
C SER A 227 12.66 -34.79 -16.62
N ALA A 228 13.68 -35.62 -16.39
CA ALA A 228 13.77 -36.40 -15.17
C ALA A 228 13.84 -35.51 -13.92
N GLY A 229 12.96 -35.76 -12.95
CA GLY A 229 12.90 -35.02 -11.69
C GLY A 229 12.26 -33.63 -11.76
N VAL A 230 11.45 -33.34 -12.78
CA VAL A 230 10.64 -32.11 -12.87
C VAL A 230 9.30 -32.33 -12.17
N SER A 231 9.00 -31.52 -11.16
CA SER A 231 7.69 -31.54 -10.50
C SER A 231 6.67 -30.68 -11.26
N SER A 232 5.38 -30.86 -10.99
CA SER A 232 4.32 -30.04 -11.59
C SER A 232 4.37 -28.55 -11.21
N PHE A 233 5.12 -28.19 -10.18
CA PHE A 233 5.31 -26.82 -9.71
C PHE A 233 6.56 -26.17 -10.27
N ASP A 234 7.45 -26.93 -10.91
CA ASP A 234 8.68 -26.41 -11.51
C ASP A 234 8.37 -25.70 -12.83
N ILE A 235 9.13 -24.64 -13.12
CA ILE A 235 9.06 -23.93 -14.39
C ILE A 235 10.33 -24.20 -15.17
N VAL A 236 10.22 -24.84 -16.33
CA VAL A 236 11.36 -25.08 -17.24
C VAL A 236 11.37 -24.00 -18.31
N VAL A 237 12.42 -23.19 -18.33
CA VAL A 237 12.66 -22.13 -19.33
C VAL A 237 13.61 -22.69 -20.38
N GLN A 238 13.11 -22.89 -21.60
CA GLN A 238 13.85 -23.48 -22.72
C GLN A 238 14.65 -22.43 -23.48
N SER A 239 15.67 -22.85 -24.23
CA SER A 239 16.49 -21.97 -25.06
C SER A 239 15.66 -21.27 -26.15
N HIS A 240 14.74 -21.97 -26.79
CA HIS A 240 13.86 -21.46 -27.82
C HIS A 240 12.40 -21.75 -27.50
N GLY A 241 11.48 -20.91 -27.99
CA GLY A 241 10.04 -21.08 -27.83
C GLY A 241 9.32 -19.75 -27.67
N SER A 242 8.12 -19.64 -28.21
CA SER A 242 7.31 -18.42 -28.17
C SER A 242 6.42 -18.31 -26.94
N GLU A 243 6.33 -19.35 -26.11
CA GLU A 243 5.41 -19.37 -24.99
C GLU A 243 6.00 -18.70 -23.74
N PHE A 244 5.36 -17.60 -23.30
CA PHE A 244 5.60 -17.02 -22.00
C PHE A 244 5.02 -17.92 -20.89
N LYS A 245 5.86 -18.35 -19.95
CA LYS A 245 5.43 -19.14 -18.81
C LYS A 245 5.05 -18.23 -17.63
N HIS A 246 3.90 -18.51 -17.06
CA HIS A 246 3.41 -17.84 -15.87
C HIS A 246 4.15 -18.35 -14.64
N ILE A 247 4.63 -17.41 -13.82
CA ILE A 247 5.19 -17.75 -12.50
C ILE A 247 4.08 -17.58 -11.45
N SER A 248 3.82 -18.66 -10.72
CA SER A 248 2.81 -18.65 -9.66
C SER A 248 3.15 -17.64 -8.55
N PRO A 249 2.15 -16.94 -7.97
CA PRO A 249 2.34 -16.05 -6.81
C PRO A 249 2.95 -16.72 -5.57
N ILE A 250 2.89 -18.05 -5.50
CA ILE A 250 3.48 -18.85 -4.40
C ILE A 250 4.80 -19.53 -4.78
N HIS A 251 5.37 -19.17 -5.94
CA HIS A 251 6.65 -19.75 -6.38
C HIS A 251 7.81 -19.13 -5.61
N PRO A 252 8.69 -19.93 -4.98
CA PRO A 252 9.77 -19.41 -4.11
C PRO A 252 10.75 -18.47 -4.80
N ALA A 253 10.99 -18.63 -6.10
CA ALA A 253 11.90 -17.78 -6.85
C ALA A 253 11.27 -16.44 -7.31
N LEU A 254 9.93 -16.27 -7.23
CA LEU A 254 9.23 -15.15 -7.82
C LEU A 254 9.82 -13.80 -7.41
N MET A 255 9.95 -13.55 -6.12
CA MET A 255 10.39 -12.24 -5.63
C MET A 255 11.87 -11.98 -5.94
N ALA A 256 12.73 -12.98 -5.88
CA ALA A 256 14.13 -12.85 -6.26
C ALA A 256 14.33 -12.60 -7.77
N LEU A 257 13.47 -13.18 -8.62
CA LEU A 257 13.48 -12.94 -10.07
C LEU A 257 12.96 -11.56 -10.44
N GLN A 258 11.96 -11.06 -9.74
CA GLN A 258 11.36 -9.76 -10.02
C GLN A 258 12.14 -8.59 -9.40
N TYR A 259 12.75 -8.81 -8.23
CA TYR A 259 13.38 -7.77 -7.42
C TYR A 259 14.86 -8.10 -7.06
N PRO A 260 15.75 -8.28 -8.05
CA PRO A 260 17.14 -8.63 -7.77
C PRO A 260 17.90 -7.58 -6.96
N LEU A 261 17.48 -6.31 -6.97
CA LEU A 261 18.10 -5.28 -6.12
C LEU A 261 17.60 -5.29 -4.66
N LEU A 262 16.40 -5.87 -4.39
CA LEU A 262 15.98 -6.13 -3.01
C LEU A 262 16.60 -7.42 -2.48
N PHE A 263 16.78 -8.41 -3.33
CA PHE A 263 17.26 -9.74 -3.00
C PHE A 263 18.51 -10.11 -3.81
N PRO A 264 19.63 -9.37 -3.62
CA PRO A 264 20.82 -9.53 -4.45
C PRO A 264 21.47 -10.92 -4.31
N TYR A 265 21.17 -11.60 -3.23
CA TYR A 265 21.66 -12.96 -2.98
C TYR A 265 20.67 -14.06 -3.44
N GLY A 266 19.59 -13.68 -4.15
CA GLY A 266 18.59 -14.63 -4.63
C GLY A 266 17.82 -15.29 -3.50
N ASP A 267 17.53 -14.55 -2.42
CA ASP A 267 16.81 -15.10 -1.26
C ASP A 267 15.44 -15.61 -1.67
N PRO A 268 15.02 -16.79 -1.19
CA PRO A 268 13.71 -17.35 -1.53
C PRO A 268 12.58 -16.51 -0.94
N GLY A 269 11.55 -16.32 -1.75
CA GLY A 269 10.29 -15.72 -1.33
C GLY A 269 9.39 -16.71 -0.57
N TYR A 270 8.10 -16.40 -0.52
CA TYR A 270 7.12 -17.28 0.08
C TYR A 270 6.97 -18.58 -0.73
N HIS A 271 6.81 -19.69 -0.02
CA HIS A 271 6.38 -20.97 -0.54
C HIS A 271 5.57 -21.74 0.51
N THR A 272 4.79 -22.72 0.09
CA THR A 272 3.84 -23.43 0.96
C THR A 272 4.49 -24.34 2.00
N GLY A 273 5.80 -24.64 1.87
CA GLY A 273 6.55 -25.50 2.78
C GLY A 273 7.10 -24.81 4.05
N ILE A 274 6.91 -23.48 4.21
CA ILE A 274 7.42 -22.76 5.39
C ILE A 274 6.61 -23.18 6.62
N LYS A 275 7.25 -23.84 7.59
CA LYS A 275 6.60 -24.31 8.81
C LYS A 275 6.66 -23.29 9.94
N PHE A 276 5.68 -23.33 10.83
CA PHE A 276 5.77 -22.62 12.11
C PHE A 276 6.90 -23.18 12.96
N LYS A 277 7.55 -22.30 13.72
CA LYS A 277 8.60 -22.70 14.68
C LYS A 277 8.08 -23.68 15.74
N GLN A 278 6.85 -23.46 16.17
CA GLN A 278 6.12 -24.33 17.08
C GLN A 278 4.76 -24.56 16.43
N PRO A 279 4.57 -25.70 15.73
CA PRO A 279 3.29 -26.01 15.12
C PRO A 279 2.23 -26.16 16.22
N PRO A 280 1.00 -25.68 16.02
CA PRO A 280 -0.09 -25.92 16.93
C PRO A 280 -0.40 -27.43 16.99
N THR A 281 -0.89 -27.91 18.12
CA THR A 281 -1.28 -29.31 18.31
C THR A 281 -2.42 -29.72 17.40
N ASP A 282 -3.28 -28.78 17.06
CA ASP A 282 -4.37 -28.94 16.13
C ASP A 282 -4.40 -27.77 15.14
N GLY A 283 -4.44 -28.07 13.85
CA GLY A 283 -4.61 -27.11 12.79
C GLY A 283 -3.44 -27.03 11.83
N ARG A 284 -3.30 -25.87 11.21
CA ARG A 284 -2.35 -25.65 10.13
C ARG A 284 -0.89 -25.58 10.63
N GLU A 285 -0.03 -26.42 10.06
CA GLU A 285 1.41 -26.45 10.40
C GLU A 285 2.25 -25.36 9.68
N ASN A 286 1.77 -24.90 8.52
CA ASN A 286 2.54 -24.02 7.64
C ASN A 286 2.13 -22.55 7.78
N VAL A 287 3.11 -21.67 7.64
CA VAL A 287 2.93 -20.21 7.55
C VAL A 287 2.15 -19.89 6.29
N SER A 288 1.13 -19.03 6.37
CA SER A 288 0.44 -18.53 5.18
C SER A 288 1.23 -17.44 4.50
N GLN A 289 0.93 -17.20 3.21
CA GLN A 289 1.52 -16.12 2.45
C GLN A 289 1.32 -14.75 3.10
N GLN A 290 0.13 -14.50 3.65
CA GLN A 290 -0.17 -13.26 4.37
C GLN A 290 0.71 -13.12 5.63
N GLU A 291 0.87 -14.16 6.44
CA GLU A 291 1.72 -14.11 7.64
C GLU A 291 3.19 -13.93 7.31
N PHE A 292 3.66 -14.54 6.21
CA PHE A 292 5.02 -14.32 5.71
C PHE A 292 5.26 -12.84 5.39
N TYR A 293 4.38 -12.22 4.59
CA TYR A 293 4.54 -10.81 4.23
C TYR A 293 4.30 -9.88 5.42
N VAL A 294 3.36 -10.17 6.31
CA VAL A 294 3.19 -9.39 7.55
C VAL A 294 4.47 -9.41 8.38
N HIS A 295 5.13 -10.57 8.50
CA HIS A 295 6.41 -10.64 9.20
C HIS A 295 7.48 -9.75 8.52
N ARG A 296 7.59 -9.79 7.19
CA ARG A 296 8.55 -8.99 6.41
C ARG A 296 8.26 -7.49 6.44
N MET A 297 6.99 -7.10 6.52
CA MET A 297 6.55 -5.68 6.56
C MET A 297 6.65 -5.05 7.95
N HIS A 298 7.25 -5.70 8.94
CA HIS A 298 7.55 -5.11 10.24
C HIS A 298 9.03 -4.75 10.33
N TYR A 299 9.31 -3.48 10.59
CA TYR A 299 10.66 -2.96 10.69
C TYR A 299 11.40 -3.48 11.92
N ARG A 300 12.68 -3.82 11.76
CA ARG A 300 13.59 -4.31 12.82
C ARG A 300 14.85 -3.47 12.86
N VAL A 301 15.08 -2.81 13.98
CA VAL A 301 16.28 -1.96 14.16
C VAL A 301 17.54 -2.80 14.11
N GLY A 302 18.53 -2.33 13.36
CA GLY A 302 19.83 -3.02 13.22
C GLY A 302 19.80 -4.27 12.34
N GLU A 303 18.71 -4.50 11.61
CA GLU A 303 18.63 -5.53 10.58
C GLU A 303 18.38 -4.88 9.21
N PRO A 304 18.83 -5.49 8.11
CA PRO A 304 18.41 -5.05 6.78
C PRO A 304 16.89 -5.22 6.62
N ASN A 305 16.24 -4.17 6.10
CA ASN A 305 14.80 -4.17 5.83
C ASN A 305 14.56 -3.74 4.37
N PRO A 306 15.03 -4.50 3.37
CA PRO A 306 14.98 -4.08 1.97
C PRO A 306 13.56 -3.86 1.47
N GLU A 307 12.59 -4.61 2.01
CA GLU A 307 11.17 -4.50 1.64
C GLU A 307 10.54 -3.17 2.08
N LEU A 308 11.15 -2.47 3.05
CA LEU A 308 10.63 -1.23 3.65
C LEU A 308 11.50 -0.01 3.36
N CYS A 309 12.80 -0.21 3.13
CA CYS A 309 13.79 0.86 3.10
C CYS A 309 14.35 1.16 1.69
N SER A 310 13.71 0.68 0.63
CA SER A 310 14.11 0.91 -0.76
C SER A 310 13.20 1.90 -1.51
N GLY A 311 12.58 2.83 -0.79
CA GLY A 311 11.78 3.94 -1.34
C GLY A 311 10.71 3.49 -2.35
N ARG A 312 10.77 4.01 -3.57
CA ARG A 312 9.79 3.68 -4.63
C ARG A 312 9.74 2.20 -4.99
N LEU A 313 10.84 1.47 -4.84
CA LEU A 313 10.87 0.03 -5.09
C LEU A 313 10.16 -0.73 -3.98
N SER A 314 10.28 -0.28 -2.72
CA SER A 314 9.50 -0.84 -1.61
C SER A 314 7.99 -0.69 -1.83
N GLN A 315 7.52 0.46 -2.33
CA GLN A 315 6.09 0.64 -2.67
C GLN A 315 5.63 -0.36 -3.73
N GLN A 316 6.40 -0.54 -4.80
CA GLN A 316 6.09 -1.54 -5.84
C GLN A 316 6.08 -2.96 -5.27
N TYR A 317 7.06 -3.31 -4.45
CA TYR A 317 7.15 -4.62 -3.82
C TYR A 317 5.96 -4.90 -2.89
N GLN A 318 5.57 -3.95 -2.04
CA GLN A 318 4.43 -4.07 -1.13
C GLN A 318 3.12 -4.28 -1.89
N VAL A 319 2.88 -3.53 -2.96
CA VAL A 319 1.71 -3.72 -3.83
C VAL A 319 1.72 -5.09 -4.50
N ASN A 320 2.89 -5.57 -4.95
CA ASN A 320 3.03 -6.90 -5.53
C ASN A 320 2.78 -8.01 -4.50
N CYS A 321 3.26 -7.86 -3.27
CA CYS A 321 2.98 -8.80 -2.18
C CYS A 321 1.49 -8.89 -1.88
N TYR A 322 0.80 -7.74 -1.79
CA TYR A 322 -0.65 -7.69 -1.59
C TYR A 322 -1.39 -8.37 -2.75
N SER A 323 -1.04 -8.04 -4.00
CA SER A 323 -1.63 -8.65 -5.19
C SER A 323 -1.40 -10.18 -5.23
N SER A 324 -0.24 -10.65 -4.79
CA SER A 324 0.07 -12.08 -4.71
C SER A 324 -0.80 -12.81 -3.67
N VAL A 325 -1.02 -12.20 -2.50
CA VAL A 325 -1.92 -12.74 -1.47
C VAL A 325 -3.36 -12.75 -1.98
N GLU A 326 -3.81 -11.68 -2.64
CA GLU A 326 -5.14 -11.59 -3.22
C GLU A 326 -5.35 -12.64 -4.32
N ALA A 327 -4.40 -12.80 -5.23
CA ALA A 327 -4.43 -13.83 -6.29
C ALA A 327 -4.54 -15.25 -5.71
N SER A 328 -3.82 -15.52 -4.62
CA SER A 328 -3.90 -16.82 -3.92
C SER A 328 -5.29 -17.04 -3.29
N LYS A 329 -5.89 -16.00 -2.67
CA LYS A 329 -7.26 -16.06 -2.12
C LYS A 329 -8.29 -16.25 -3.24
N LEU A 330 -8.17 -15.53 -4.35
CA LEU A 330 -9.05 -15.66 -5.50
C LEU A 330 -8.96 -17.07 -6.11
N SER A 331 -7.76 -17.61 -6.24
CA SER A 331 -7.53 -18.99 -6.69
C SER A 331 -8.21 -20.00 -5.76
N PHE A 332 -8.05 -19.84 -4.44
CA PHE A 332 -8.74 -20.68 -3.47
C PHE A 332 -10.26 -20.61 -3.67
N TYR A 333 -10.86 -19.44 -3.76
CA TYR A 333 -12.30 -19.29 -3.99
C TYR A 333 -12.73 -19.89 -5.33
N PHE A 334 -11.92 -19.74 -6.37
CA PHE A 334 -12.21 -20.28 -7.69
C PHE A 334 -12.36 -21.81 -7.68
N PHE A 335 -11.48 -22.49 -6.96
CA PHE A 335 -11.48 -23.97 -6.90
C PHE A 335 -12.39 -24.55 -5.80
N ASN A 336 -12.84 -23.74 -4.84
CA ASN A 336 -13.64 -24.21 -3.70
C ASN A 336 -15.05 -23.59 -3.68
N GLN A 337 -15.67 -23.43 -4.86
CA GLN A 337 -17.02 -22.85 -4.96
C GLN A 337 -18.08 -23.66 -4.20
N ASP A 338 -17.89 -24.97 -4.04
CA ASP A 338 -18.80 -25.85 -3.31
C ASP A 338 -18.89 -25.49 -1.81
N LEU A 339 -17.83 -24.92 -1.24
CA LEU A 339 -17.83 -24.40 0.13
C LEU A 339 -18.63 -23.09 0.26
N LEU A 340 -18.87 -22.39 -0.85
CA LEU A 340 -19.52 -21.08 -0.89
C LEU A 340 -21.02 -21.17 -1.29
N ARG A 341 -21.62 -22.32 -1.17
CA ARG A 341 -22.82 -22.91 -1.79
C ARG A 341 -24.14 -22.13 -1.81
N CYS A 342 -24.31 -20.98 -1.25
CA CYS A 342 -25.67 -20.47 -1.07
C CYS A 342 -26.38 -19.87 -2.30
N GLU A 343 -25.75 -19.70 -3.50
CA GLU A 343 -26.35 -18.81 -4.51
C GLU A 343 -26.13 -19.16 -5.99
N THR A 344 -25.76 -20.36 -6.35
CA THR A 344 -25.64 -20.74 -7.79
C THR A 344 -27.02 -20.63 -8.49
N TYR A 345 -28.08 -20.93 -7.78
CA TYR A 345 -29.47 -20.89 -8.30
C TYR A 345 -30.00 -19.47 -8.45
N GLN A 346 -29.77 -18.58 -7.47
CA GLN A 346 -30.21 -17.18 -7.54
C GLN A 346 -29.45 -16.40 -8.61
N GLY A 347 -28.15 -16.64 -8.78
CA GLY A 347 -27.33 -15.98 -9.81
C GLY A 347 -27.79 -16.30 -11.25
N ILE A 348 -28.25 -17.51 -11.50
CA ILE A 348 -28.78 -17.95 -12.79
C ILE A 348 -30.18 -17.35 -13.00
N SER A 349 -31.03 -17.38 -11.98
CA SER A 349 -32.36 -16.75 -12.02
C SER A 349 -32.33 -15.25 -12.27
N ASP A 350 -31.40 -14.53 -11.60
CA ASP A 350 -31.19 -13.08 -11.79
C ASP A 350 -30.60 -12.75 -13.18
N ALA A 351 -29.78 -13.62 -13.76
CA ALA A 351 -29.25 -13.44 -15.10
C ALA A 351 -30.33 -13.68 -16.17
N MET A 352 -31.20 -14.65 -15.97
CA MET A 352 -32.35 -14.91 -16.83
C MET A 352 -33.43 -13.80 -16.70
N GLY A 353 -33.66 -13.27 -15.49
CA GLY A 353 -34.59 -12.17 -15.24
C GLY A 353 -34.13 -10.82 -15.84
N ARG A 354 -32.85 -10.66 -16.17
CA ARG A 354 -32.31 -9.46 -16.85
C ARG A 354 -32.21 -9.60 -18.38
N GLY A 355 -32.80 -10.62 -18.97
CA GLY A 355 -32.92 -10.76 -20.43
C GLY A 355 -31.63 -11.26 -21.11
N ALA A 356 -30.73 -11.92 -20.40
CA ALA A 356 -29.58 -12.60 -21.01
C ALA A 356 -30.06 -13.81 -21.83
N SER A 357 -30.21 -13.62 -23.14
CA SER A 357 -30.84 -14.57 -24.06
C SER A 357 -29.93 -15.70 -24.54
N ASN A 358 -28.62 -15.67 -24.24
CA ASN A 358 -27.65 -16.67 -24.66
C ASN A 358 -26.81 -17.20 -23.49
N GLY A 359 -26.96 -18.46 -23.14
CA GLY A 359 -26.15 -19.13 -22.12
C GLY A 359 -24.63 -19.19 -22.42
N ARG A 360 -24.21 -18.82 -23.65
CA ARG A 360 -22.81 -18.68 -24.02
C ARG A 360 -22.18 -17.37 -23.54
N ASP A 361 -22.98 -16.33 -23.34
CA ASP A 361 -22.52 -15.01 -22.84
C ASP A 361 -22.52 -14.97 -21.30
N VAL A 362 -23.10 -15.96 -20.66
CA VAL A 362 -23.08 -16.17 -19.20
C VAL A 362 -21.92 -17.15 -18.90
N GLY A 363 -20.69 -16.65 -18.89
CA GLY A 363 -19.57 -17.44 -18.39
C GLY A 363 -19.85 -17.97 -16.97
N ILE A 364 -19.16 -19.03 -16.54
CA ILE A 364 -19.31 -19.59 -15.18
C ILE A 364 -19.00 -18.48 -14.18
N LYS A 365 -20.04 -17.89 -13.60
CA LYS A 365 -19.88 -16.85 -12.57
C LYS A 365 -19.29 -17.49 -11.32
N LYS A 366 -18.09 -17.06 -10.94
CA LYS A 366 -17.48 -17.42 -9.66
C LYS A 366 -17.92 -16.44 -8.59
N MET A 367 -18.36 -16.97 -7.47
CA MET A 367 -18.86 -16.18 -6.35
C MET A 367 -17.72 -15.92 -5.37
N LEU A 368 -17.59 -14.68 -4.92
CA LEU A 368 -16.69 -14.30 -3.83
C LEU A 368 -17.50 -14.17 -2.54
N PRO A 369 -16.97 -14.65 -1.39
CA PRO A 369 -17.68 -14.53 -0.11
C PRO A 369 -17.77 -13.08 0.36
N ALA A 370 -18.70 -12.80 1.26
CA ALA A 370 -18.84 -11.47 1.87
C ALA A 370 -17.60 -11.08 2.73
N THR A 371 -16.80 -12.05 3.13
CA THR A 371 -15.53 -11.80 3.85
C THR A 371 -14.38 -11.35 2.94
N HIS A 372 -14.55 -11.44 1.62
CA HIS A 372 -13.56 -10.92 0.68
C HIS A 372 -13.80 -9.42 0.44
N VAL A 373 -12.89 -8.60 0.96
CA VAL A 373 -12.95 -7.13 0.89
C VAL A 373 -13.05 -6.68 -0.57
N GLY A 374 -14.03 -5.80 -0.86
CA GLY A 374 -14.28 -5.30 -2.21
C GLY A 374 -15.13 -6.23 -3.08
N SER A 375 -15.49 -7.44 -2.64
CA SER A 375 -16.46 -8.27 -3.36
C SER A 375 -17.85 -7.60 -3.39
N LYS A 376 -18.65 -7.93 -4.41
CA LYS A 376 -20.01 -7.41 -4.51
C LYS A 376 -20.84 -7.71 -3.25
N ARG A 377 -20.69 -8.91 -2.69
CA ARG A 377 -21.38 -9.32 -1.45
C ARG A 377 -20.91 -8.52 -0.24
N TYR A 378 -19.58 -8.31 -0.10
CA TYR A 378 -19.02 -7.45 0.94
C TYR A 378 -19.62 -6.04 0.88
N MET A 379 -19.63 -5.44 -0.31
CA MET A 379 -20.18 -4.09 -0.49
C MET A 379 -21.68 -4.05 -0.22
N GLN A 380 -22.45 -5.03 -0.68
CA GLN A 380 -23.89 -5.10 -0.44
C GLN A 380 -24.20 -5.31 1.05
N GLN A 381 -23.48 -6.19 1.74
CA GLN A 381 -23.68 -6.41 3.17
C GLN A 381 -23.46 -5.12 3.95
N ASN A 382 -22.32 -4.46 3.78
CA ASN A 382 -22.03 -3.21 4.48
C ASN A 382 -23.03 -2.10 4.15
N PHE A 383 -23.51 -2.03 2.89
CA PHE A 383 -24.55 -1.10 2.48
C PHE A 383 -25.87 -1.39 3.21
N HIS A 384 -26.29 -2.65 3.25
CA HIS A 384 -27.53 -3.03 3.93
C HIS A 384 -27.46 -2.82 5.44
N ASP A 385 -26.31 -3.09 6.06
CA ASP A 385 -26.08 -2.84 7.48
C ASP A 385 -26.19 -1.33 7.80
N CYS A 386 -25.60 -0.48 6.96
CA CYS A 386 -25.74 0.98 7.09
C CYS A 386 -27.18 1.44 6.87
N MET A 387 -27.88 0.90 5.85
CA MET A 387 -29.28 1.21 5.60
C MET A 387 -30.23 0.71 6.71
N ALA A 388 -29.87 -0.38 7.40
CA ALA A 388 -30.63 -0.83 8.58
C ALA A 388 -30.50 0.16 9.74
N ILE A 389 -29.33 0.76 9.95
CA ILE A 389 -29.13 1.84 10.93
C ILE A 389 -30.01 3.05 10.55
N CYS A 390 -30.00 3.46 9.27
CA CYS A 390 -30.85 4.56 8.78
C CYS A 390 -32.36 4.29 8.98
N ARG A 391 -32.81 3.03 8.82
CA ARG A 391 -34.21 2.67 9.04
C ARG A 391 -34.64 2.79 10.50
N VAL A 392 -33.72 2.53 11.42
CA VAL A 392 -34.01 2.58 12.87
C VAL A 392 -33.91 4.00 13.41
N TYR A 393 -32.87 4.73 13.00
CA TYR A 393 -32.51 6.03 13.61
C TYR A 393 -32.74 7.24 12.69
N GLY A 394 -33.24 7.02 11.45
CA GLY A 394 -33.36 8.08 10.45
C GLY A 394 -32.04 8.39 9.73
N PRO A 395 -31.95 9.52 9.00
CA PRO A 395 -30.73 9.97 8.38
C PRO A 395 -29.66 10.31 9.42
N PRO A 396 -28.36 10.27 9.07
CA PRO A 396 -27.30 10.66 9.98
C PRO A 396 -27.30 12.17 10.27
N ASP A 397 -26.88 12.56 11.47
CA ASP A 397 -26.86 13.96 11.91
C ASP A 397 -25.58 14.69 11.51
N LYS A 398 -24.44 14.00 11.51
CA LYS A 398 -23.13 14.60 11.22
C LYS A 398 -22.35 13.75 10.23
N PHE A 399 -21.62 14.43 9.35
CA PHE A 399 -20.60 13.86 8.50
C PHE A 399 -19.24 14.44 8.88
N THR A 400 -18.26 13.59 9.08
CA THR A 400 -16.89 14.06 9.34
C THR A 400 -15.89 13.24 8.54
N THR A 401 -14.79 13.88 8.17
CA THR A 401 -13.67 13.22 7.50
C THR A 401 -12.44 13.29 8.36
N PHE A 402 -11.63 12.25 8.36
CA PHE A 402 -10.38 12.19 9.10
C PHE A 402 -9.25 11.87 8.13
N THR A 403 -8.35 12.84 7.90
CA THR A 403 -7.25 12.70 6.94
C THR A 403 -5.93 12.55 7.68
N CYS A 404 -5.09 11.63 7.25
CA CYS A 404 -3.75 11.46 7.79
C CYS A 404 -2.90 12.73 7.62
N ASN A 405 -2.22 13.13 8.69
CA ASN A 405 -1.19 14.16 8.62
C ASN A 405 0.20 13.50 8.63
N PRO A 406 0.95 13.57 7.51
CA PRO A 406 2.29 12.98 7.42
C PRO A 406 3.32 13.65 8.35
N LYS A 407 2.97 14.77 8.99
CA LYS A 407 3.80 15.50 9.95
C LYS A 407 3.46 15.17 11.40
N TRP A 408 2.63 14.17 11.70
CA TRP A 408 2.42 13.74 13.09
C TRP A 408 3.74 13.32 13.72
N LEU A 409 3.93 13.68 14.99
CA LEU A 409 5.19 13.44 15.71
C LEU A 409 5.55 11.96 15.73
N GLU A 410 4.59 11.08 15.87
CA GLU A 410 4.78 9.63 15.85
C GLU A 410 5.41 9.14 14.55
N ILE A 411 5.02 9.73 13.40
CA ILE A 411 5.60 9.42 12.10
C ILE A 411 7.04 9.97 12.03
N ILE A 412 7.23 11.23 12.43
CA ILE A 412 8.56 11.86 12.43
C ILE A 412 9.54 11.07 13.31
N GLU A 413 9.10 10.67 14.50
CA GLU A 413 9.91 9.86 15.42
C GLU A 413 10.20 8.46 14.88
N ALA A 414 9.26 7.85 14.16
CA ALA A 414 9.50 6.57 13.51
C ALA A 414 10.50 6.66 12.34
N LEU A 415 10.55 7.79 11.64
CA LEU A 415 11.50 8.01 10.53
C LEU A 415 12.96 8.17 11.01
N ARG A 416 13.20 8.43 12.31
CA ARG A 416 14.56 8.56 12.86
C ARG A 416 15.42 7.31 12.71
N PHE A 417 14.81 6.13 12.57
CA PHE A 417 15.53 4.87 12.42
C PHE A 417 16.25 4.73 11.08
N GLU A 418 15.78 5.48 10.07
CA GLU A 418 16.38 5.53 8.74
C GLU A 418 16.50 7.00 8.29
N PRO A 419 17.59 7.68 8.63
CA PRO A 419 17.79 9.10 8.31
C PRO A 419 17.62 9.42 6.82
N GLY A 420 16.98 10.54 6.50
CA GLY A 420 16.74 10.99 5.14
C GLY A 420 15.44 10.49 4.49
N GLN A 421 14.76 9.50 5.09
CA GLN A 421 13.44 9.04 4.63
C GLN A 421 12.36 10.11 4.87
N ARG A 422 11.33 10.04 4.02
CA ARG A 422 10.09 10.82 4.16
C ARG A 422 8.93 9.92 4.53
N ALA A 423 7.85 10.49 5.04
CA ALA A 423 6.63 9.74 5.32
C ALA A 423 6.11 8.96 4.10
N SER A 424 6.26 9.51 2.88
CA SER A 424 5.90 8.83 1.62
C SER A 424 6.71 7.56 1.34
N ASP A 425 7.89 7.42 1.93
CA ASP A 425 8.75 6.24 1.75
C ASP A 425 8.40 5.12 2.74
N ARG A 426 7.61 5.44 3.78
CA ARG A 426 7.27 4.55 4.90
C ARG A 426 5.76 4.46 5.11
N ALA A 427 5.05 4.01 4.07
CA ALA A 427 3.61 3.78 4.13
C ALA A 427 3.19 2.84 5.27
N ASP A 428 4.03 1.88 5.64
CA ASP A 428 3.86 0.98 6.78
C ASP A 428 3.67 1.75 8.11
N MET A 429 4.53 2.74 8.38
CA MET A 429 4.46 3.57 9.58
C MET A 429 3.26 4.54 9.53
N VAL A 430 3.05 5.18 8.39
CA VAL A 430 1.97 6.15 8.19
C VAL A 430 0.60 5.51 8.44
N VAL A 431 0.36 4.32 7.88
CA VAL A 431 -0.91 3.60 8.03
C VAL A 431 -1.14 3.15 9.48
N ARG A 432 -0.12 2.67 10.17
CA ARG A 432 -0.21 2.26 11.57
C ARG A 432 -0.56 3.44 12.48
N VAL A 433 0.12 4.58 12.34
CA VAL A 433 -0.18 5.80 13.11
C VAL A 433 -1.58 6.32 12.79
N PHE A 434 -1.98 6.32 11.51
CA PHE A 434 -3.33 6.71 11.11
C PHE A 434 -4.40 5.86 11.79
N HIS A 435 -4.24 4.54 11.83
CA HIS A 435 -5.21 3.65 12.49
C HIS A 435 -5.31 3.92 13.98
N MET A 436 -4.19 4.07 14.70
CA MET A 436 -4.21 4.39 16.14
C MET A 436 -4.99 5.68 16.43
N LYS A 437 -4.77 6.73 15.62
CA LYS A 437 -5.48 8.00 15.78
C LYS A 437 -6.94 7.96 15.33
N LEU A 438 -7.24 7.19 14.30
CA LEU A 438 -8.62 6.99 13.85
C LEU A 438 -9.43 6.23 14.90
N ASP A 439 -8.86 5.18 15.49
CA ASP A 439 -9.51 4.42 16.57
C ASP A 439 -9.81 5.32 17.76
N GLU A 440 -8.84 6.16 18.19
CA GLU A 440 -9.07 7.15 19.24
C GLU A 440 -10.16 8.17 18.87
N TYR A 441 -10.20 8.64 17.62
CA TYR A 441 -11.24 9.57 17.18
C TYR A 441 -12.62 8.93 17.14
N LEU A 442 -12.71 7.69 16.69
CA LEU A 442 -13.97 6.92 16.71
C LEU A 442 -14.46 6.67 18.14
N ASP A 443 -13.55 6.41 19.08
CA ASP A 443 -13.89 6.25 20.51
C ASP A 443 -14.31 7.58 21.13
N ASP A 444 -13.66 8.69 20.82
CA ASP A 444 -14.09 10.04 21.24
C ASP A 444 -15.52 10.35 20.75
N ILE A 445 -15.86 9.96 19.51
CA ILE A 445 -17.21 10.12 18.96
C ILE A 445 -18.20 9.23 19.71
N LYS A 446 -17.92 7.93 19.83
CA LYS A 446 -18.82 6.95 20.48
C LYS A 446 -19.09 7.28 21.96
N GLU A 447 -18.09 7.79 22.67
CA GLU A 447 -18.22 8.19 24.07
C GLU A 447 -18.85 9.59 24.25
N GLY A 448 -19.26 10.23 23.15
CA GLY A 448 -19.94 11.52 23.17
C GLY A 448 -19.05 12.72 23.50
N ARG A 449 -17.72 12.57 23.48
CA ARG A 449 -16.77 13.65 23.79
C ARG A 449 -16.75 14.76 22.74
N VAL A 450 -17.10 14.43 21.49
CA VAL A 450 -16.98 15.33 20.33
C VAL A 450 -18.33 15.97 19.99
N PHE A 451 -19.38 15.16 19.81
CA PHE A 451 -20.69 15.60 19.31
C PHE A 451 -21.81 15.38 20.32
N GLY A 452 -21.51 15.12 21.59
CA GLY A 452 -22.50 14.70 22.58
C GLY A 452 -22.89 13.22 22.41
N PRO A 453 -23.97 12.75 23.07
CA PRO A 453 -24.36 11.35 23.07
C PRO A 453 -24.65 10.82 21.65
N VAL A 454 -24.11 9.65 21.33
CA VAL A 454 -24.17 9.04 20.01
C VAL A 454 -24.83 7.66 20.07
N ARG A 455 -25.71 7.35 19.11
CA ARG A 455 -26.39 6.05 18.98
C ARG A 455 -25.65 5.10 18.06
N ALA A 456 -25.14 5.63 16.94
CA ALA A 456 -24.45 4.83 15.94
C ALA A 456 -23.38 5.64 15.21
N VAL A 457 -22.37 4.92 14.75
CA VAL A 457 -21.29 5.45 13.89
C VAL A 457 -21.05 4.43 12.78
N ALA A 458 -20.92 4.89 11.55
CA ALA A 458 -20.43 4.10 10.45
C ALA A 458 -19.27 4.84 9.75
N HIS A 459 -18.25 4.11 9.31
CA HIS A 459 -17.12 4.73 8.62
C HIS A 459 -16.57 3.85 7.52
N THR A 460 -15.92 4.49 6.55
CA THR A 460 -15.17 3.84 5.47
C THR A 460 -13.78 4.43 5.38
N ASN A 461 -12.79 3.58 5.15
CA ASN A 461 -11.40 4.01 4.94
C ASN A 461 -11.07 3.93 3.45
N GLU A 462 -10.42 4.97 2.94
CA GLU A 462 -9.92 5.02 1.58
C GLU A 462 -8.52 5.64 1.53
N PHE A 463 -7.85 5.50 0.39
CA PHE A 463 -6.60 6.21 0.14
C PHE A 463 -6.86 7.32 -0.87
N GLN A 464 -6.52 8.55 -0.49
CA GLN A 464 -6.59 9.69 -1.41
C GLN A 464 -5.65 9.48 -2.60
N LYS A 465 -5.89 10.20 -3.70
CA LYS A 465 -5.04 10.16 -4.91
C LYS A 465 -3.53 10.35 -4.62
N ARG A 466 -3.20 10.98 -3.49
CA ARG A 466 -1.82 11.22 -3.03
C ARG A 466 -1.27 10.15 -2.09
N GLY A 467 -1.99 9.04 -1.92
CA GLY A 467 -1.55 7.88 -1.13
C GLY A 467 -1.72 8.02 0.40
N LEU A 468 -2.30 9.12 0.90
CA LEU A 468 -2.59 9.27 2.33
C LEU A 468 -3.91 8.58 2.68
N PRO A 469 -3.97 7.85 3.81
CA PRO A 469 -5.21 7.26 4.28
C PRO A 469 -6.18 8.35 4.76
N HIS A 470 -7.45 8.10 4.53
CA HIS A 470 -8.55 8.99 4.78
C HIS A 470 -9.79 8.19 5.20
N SER A 471 -10.55 8.70 6.17
CA SER A 471 -11.80 8.07 6.62
C SER A 471 -12.97 9.02 6.43
N HIS A 472 -14.08 8.49 5.92
CA HIS A 472 -15.39 9.12 5.93
C HIS A 472 -16.21 8.51 7.05
N ILE A 473 -16.79 9.34 7.91
CA ILE A 473 -17.48 8.92 9.11
C ILE A 473 -18.84 9.60 9.14
N ILE A 474 -19.90 8.83 9.39
CA ILE A 474 -21.24 9.34 9.61
C ILE A 474 -21.70 8.97 11.01
N VAL A 475 -22.39 9.89 11.66
CA VAL A 475 -22.75 9.82 13.08
C VAL A 475 -24.23 10.08 13.27
N TRP A 476 -24.89 9.22 14.08
CA TRP A 476 -26.26 9.40 14.56
C TRP A 476 -26.20 9.77 16.04
N GLN A 477 -26.75 10.95 16.38
CA GLN A 477 -26.81 11.46 17.75
C GLN A 477 -27.99 10.86 18.52
N SER A 478 -27.93 10.88 19.86
CA SER A 478 -28.99 10.25 20.69
C SER A 478 -30.25 11.10 20.82
N GLU A 479 -30.15 12.39 20.66
CA GLU A 479 -31.26 13.33 20.71
C GLU A 479 -31.86 13.50 19.30
N THR A 480 -32.54 12.47 18.80
CA THR A 480 -33.22 12.52 17.51
C THR A 480 -34.71 12.77 17.67
N GLY A 481 -35.25 13.59 16.80
CA GLY A 481 -36.67 13.99 16.76
C GLY A 481 -36.86 15.49 16.60
N HIS A 482 -35.77 16.27 16.67
CA HIS A 482 -35.79 17.69 16.35
C HIS A 482 -34.92 17.93 15.12
N GLU A 483 -35.41 18.77 14.20
CA GLU A 483 -34.56 19.35 13.17
C GLU A 483 -33.35 20.03 13.85
N PRO A 484 -32.10 19.86 13.31
CA PRO A 484 -30.93 20.47 13.94
C PRO A 484 -31.13 21.98 14.02
N SER A 485 -31.08 22.52 15.24
CA SER A 485 -31.16 23.96 15.46
C SER A 485 -29.86 24.64 15.03
N VAL A 486 -29.93 25.94 14.75
CA VAL A 486 -28.73 26.76 14.46
C VAL A 486 -27.75 26.68 15.60
N GLU A 487 -28.23 26.69 16.85
CA GLU A 487 -27.43 26.57 18.06
C GLU A 487 -26.69 25.23 18.13
N ASP A 488 -27.36 24.13 17.75
CA ASP A 488 -26.75 22.79 17.72
C ASP A 488 -25.63 22.70 16.66
N VAL A 489 -25.83 23.35 15.52
CA VAL A 489 -24.80 23.42 14.49
C VAL A 489 -23.60 24.26 14.97
N ASP A 490 -23.84 25.48 15.45
CA ASP A 490 -22.79 26.41 15.87
C ASP A 490 -22.02 25.92 17.12
N LYS A 491 -22.63 25.06 17.95
CA LYS A 491 -21.99 24.44 19.10
C LYS A 491 -20.83 23.53 18.71
N TYR A 492 -20.95 22.80 17.60
CA TYR A 492 -19.98 21.78 17.20
C TYR A 492 -19.20 22.11 15.93
N ILE A 493 -19.68 23.05 15.11
CA ILE A 493 -19.12 23.32 13.78
C ILE A 493 -18.86 24.83 13.63
N SER A 494 -17.61 25.13 13.28
CA SER A 494 -17.19 26.48 12.93
C SER A 494 -16.68 26.52 11.49
N ALA A 495 -16.97 27.61 10.78
CA ALA A 495 -16.41 27.90 9.46
C ALA A 495 -15.69 29.27 9.44
N GLU A 496 -15.06 29.62 10.56
CA GLU A 496 -14.36 30.90 10.78
C GLU A 496 -12.93 30.67 11.25
N LEU A 497 -12.05 31.63 10.95
CA LEU A 497 -10.73 31.75 11.56
C LEU A 497 -10.89 32.19 13.01
N PRO A 498 -10.29 31.49 14.00
CA PRO A 498 -10.19 32.00 15.36
C PRO A 498 -9.43 33.34 15.43
N ASP A 499 -9.73 34.14 16.45
CA ASP A 499 -8.96 35.34 16.70
C ASP A 499 -7.54 34.98 17.14
N PRO A 500 -6.49 35.40 16.42
CA PRO A 500 -5.11 35.06 16.74
C PRO A 500 -4.64 35.58 18.12
N ASN A 501 -5.29 36.62 18.66
CA ASN A 501 -4.98 37.17 19.99
C ASN A 501 -5.63 36.34 21.12
N ILE A 502 -6.78 35.72 20.83
CA ILE A 502 -7.53 34.93 21.82
C ILE A 502 -7.13 33.45 21.74
N ASP A 503 -7.01 32.92 20.53
CA ASP A 503 -6.70 31.50 20.27
C ASP A 503 -5.65 31.34 19.17
N PRO A 504 -4.38 31.68 19.45
CA PRO A 504 -3.30 31.60 18.47
C PRO A 504 -3.06 30.16 17.98
N LEU A 505 -3.27 29.15 18.82
CA LEU A 505 -3.15 27.74 18.40
C LEU A 505 -4.27 27.38 17.42
N GLY A 506 -5.51 27.69 17.75
CA GLY A 506 -6.65 27.43 16.86
C GLY A 506 -6.48 28.15 15.52
N PHE A 507 -6.06 29.41 15.54
CA PHE A 507 -5.78 30.16 14.31
C PHE A 507 -4.74 29.47 13.43
N SER A 508 -3.59 29.07 14.00
CA SER A 508 -2.52 28.41 13.24
C SER A 508 -2.95 27.06 12.65
N LEU A 509 -3.74 26.30 13.40
CA LEU A 509 -4.24 25.01 12.92
C LEU A 509 -5.30 25.15 11.82
N VAL A 510 -6.22 26.10 11.93
CA VAL A 510 -7.18 26.40 10.86
C VAL A 510 -6.45 26.88 9.62
N GLN A 511 -5.45 27.76 9.76
CA GLN A 511 -4.60 28.22 8.67
C GLN A 511 -3.89 27.06 7.94
N GLU A 512 -3.34 26.10 8.69
CA GLU A 512 -2.59 25.00 8.11
C GLU A 512 -3.52 23.94 7.46
N PHE A 513 -4.59 23.55 8.15
CA PHE A 513 -5.36 22.37 7.78
C PHE A 513 -6.73 22.68 7.17
N MET A 514 -7.37 23.80 7.52
CA MET A 514 -8.79 24.01 7.20
C MET A 514 -9.05 25.15 6.22
N MET A 515 -8.03 25.63 5.50
CA MET A 515 -8.19 26.63 4.43
C MET A 515 -8.31 25.97 3.06
N HIS A 516 -9.42 26.18 2.38
CA HIS A 516 -9.58 25.85 0.97
C HIS A 516 -8.85 26.85 0.08
N GLY A 517 -8.15 26.35 -0.90
CA GLY A 517 -7.50 27.22 -1.89
C GLY A 517 -6.06 27.61 -1.56
N PRO A 518 -5.53 28.64 -2.22
CA PRO A 518 -6.22 29.51 -3.19
C PRO A 518 -6.64 28.78 -4.48
N CYS A 519 -7.75 29.22 -5.06
CA CYS A 519 -8.27 28.75 -6.34
C CYS A 519 -8.97 29.91 -7.09
N GLY A 520 -9.62 29.67 -8.22
CA GLY A 520 -10.20 30.71 -9.07
C GLY A 520 -9.14 31.46 -9.87
N PRO A 521 -9.33 32.75 -10.14
CA PRO A 521 -8.38 33.56 -10.92
C PRO A 521 -6.97 33.60 -10.33
N ALA A 522 -6.85 33.51 -9.01
CA ALA A 522 -5.57 33.48 -8.30
C ALA A 522 -4.79 32.18 -8.48
N ASN A 523 -5.47 31.06 -8.76
CA ASN A 523 -4.86 29.78 -9.07
C ASN A 523 -5.78 28.92 -9.95
N PRO A 524 -5.83 29.19 -11.27
CA PRO A 524 -6.71 28.47 -12.20
C PRO A 524 -6.35 26.99 -12.38
N LYS A 525 -5.12 26.60 -12.03
CA LYS A 525 -4.65 25.20 -12.09
C LYS A 525 -4.91 24.41 -10.78
N SER A 526 -5.61 25.00 -9.81
CA SER A 526 -5.96 24.29 -8.58
C SER A 526 -6.80 23.04 -8.89
N PRO A 527 -6.57 21.91 -8.19
CA PRO A 527 -7.30 20.64 -8.43
C PRO A 527 -8.82 20.73 -8.30
N CYS A 528 -9.34 21.72 -7.59
CA CYS A 528 -10.77 21.96 -7.44
C CYS A 528 -11.40 22.71 -8.63
N MET A 529 -10.59 23.22 -9.55
CA MET A 529 -11.10 23.99 -10.70
C MET A 529 -11.65 23.06 -11.78
N LYS A 530 -12.89 23.32 -12.19
CA LYS A 530 -13.55 22.70 -13.33
C LYS A 530 -14.26 23.80 -14.14
N ASP A 531 -14.04 23.85 -15.42
CA ASP A 531 -14.67 24.82 -16.33
C ASP A 531 -14.58 26.28 -15.84
N GLY A 532 -13.38 26.66 -15.33
CA GLY A 532 -13.09 27.99 -14.81
C GLY A 532 -13.70 28.33 -13.45
N LYS A 533 -14.41 27.40 -12.80
CA LYS A 533 -15.04 27.57 -11.50
C LYS A 533 -14.55 26.56 -10.48
N CYS A 534 -14.59 26.93 -9.19
CA CYS A 534 -14.31 26.00 -8.11
C CYS A 534 -15.47 25.02 -7.96
N SER A 535 -15.21 23.71 -8.11
CA SER A 535 -16.23 22.64 -7.96
C SER A 535 -16.79 22.52 -6.54
N LYS A 536 -16.17 23.20 -5.56
CA LYS A 536 -16.62 23.28 -4.16
C LYS A 536 -17.26 24.64 -3.83
N ASN A 537 -17.50 25.48 -4.85
CA ASN A 537 -18.13 26.80 -4.73
C ASN A 537 -17.40 27.71 -3.71
N TYR A 538 -16.07 27.71 -3.70
CA TYR A 538 -15.28 28.70 -2.97
C TYR A 538 -14.88 29.87 -3.88
N PRO A 539 -14.80 31.11 -3.33
CA PRO A 539 -15.10 31.52 -1.96
C PRO A 539 -16.60 31.46 -1.65
N LYS A 540 -16.94 31.12 -0.41
CA LYS A 540 -18.31 31.18 0.09
C LYS A 540 -18.73 32.64 0.34
N GLN A 541 -20.01 32.87 0.64
CA GLN A 541 -20.49 34.20 1.00
C GLN A 541 -20.26 34.48 2.49
N PHE A 542 -20.06 35.77 2.83
CA PHE A 542 -20.14 36.21 4.22
C PHE A 542 -21.57 36.06 4.76
N ARG A 543 -21.68 35.63 6.01
CA ARG A 543 -22.94 35.48 6.75
C ARG A 543 -22.73 35.84 8.21
N SER A 544 -23.61 36.66 8.76
CA SER A 544 -23.56 37.02 10.19
C SER A 544 -23.95 35.87 11.10
N GLU A 545 -24.80 34.98 10.62
CA GLU A 545 -25.40 33.86 11.36
C GLU A 545 -25.46 32.60 10.50
N THR A 546 -25.49 31.44 11.15
CA THR A 546 -25.78 30.18 10.51
C THR A 546 -27.26 30.10 10.15
N SER A 547 -27.60 29.53 9.03
CA SER A 547 -28.98 29.33 8.57
C SER A 547 -29.06 28.05 7.74
N PHE A 548 -30.27 27.66 7.35
CA PHE A 548 -30.47 26.54 6.43
C PHE A 548 -31.00 27.08 5.09
N ASP A 549 -30.59 26.44 4.01
CA ASP A 549 -31.16 26.74 2.69
C ASP A 549 -32.53 26.08 2.52
N PRO A 550 -33.30 26.39 1.45
CA PRO A 550 -34.60 25.78 1.21
C PRO A 550 -34.58 24.25 1.07
N ALA A 551 -33.43 23.65 0.80
CA ALA A 551 -33.22 22.22 0.76
C ALA A 551 -32.72 21.65 2.09
N GLY A 552 -32.61 22.49 3.15
CA GLY A 552 -32.21 22.14 4.51
C GLY A 552 -30.71 21.98 4.73
N TYR A 553 -29.85 22.35 3.74
CA TYR A 553 -28.39 22.30 3.95
C TYR A 553 -27.91 23.48 4.80
N PRO A 554 -26.97 23.27 5.74
CA PRO A 554 -26.48 24.32 6.61
C PRO A 554 -25.63 25.33 5.82
N LEU A 555 -25.94 26.60 6.01
CA LEU A 555 -25.20 27.76 5.54
C LEU A 555 -24.47 28.36 6.73
N TYR A 556 -23.26 27.92 6.98
CA TYR A 556 -22.47 28.24 8.17
C TYR A 556 -22.14 29.73 8.28
N ARG A 557 -22.14 30.24 9.50
CA ARG A 557 -21.68 31.59 9.85
C ARG A 557 -20.25 31.82 9.36
N ARG A 558 -20.03 32.97 8.70
CA ARG A 558 -18.75 33.43 8.14
C ARG A 558 -18.70 34.95 8.22
N ARG A 559 -18.37 35.47 9.38
CA ARG A 559 -18.40 36.91 9.62
C ARG A 559 -17.27 37.65 8.87
N ASN A 560 -17.55 38.85 8.41
CA ASN A 560 -16.53 39.75 7.90
C ASN A 560 -15.93 40.54 9.08
N ASN A 561 -15.04 39.90 9.82
CA ASN A 561 -14.42 40.41 11.05
C ASN A 561 -12.99 40.95 10.82
N GLY A 562 -12.53 41.03 9.57
CA GLY A 562 -11.20 41.50 9.23
C GLY A 562 -10.05 40.53 9.49
N ILE A 563 -10.32 39.35 10.07
CA ILE A 563 -9.31 38.33 10.30
C ILE A 563 -8.98 37.63 8.97
N VAL A 564 -7.70 37.70 8.59
CA VAL A 564 -7.18 37.12 7.36
C VAL A 564 -5.93 36.30 7.62
N THR A 565 -5.68 35.33 6.77
CA THR A 565 -4.43 34.58 6.70
C THR A 565 -3.87 34.61 5.28
N CYS A 566 -2.59 34.34 5.08
CA CYS A 566 -1.97 34.27 3.77
C CYS A 566 -1.55 32.86 3.41
N LYS A 567 -1.88 32.44 2.18
CA LYS A 567 -1.40 31.20 1.59
C LYS A 567 -0.88 31.46 0.18
N ASN A 568 0.39 31.18 -0.08
CA ASN A 568 1.07 31.52 -1.33
C ASN A 568 0.95 33.02 -1.67
N ASN A 569 1.13 33.91 -0.68
CA ASN A 569 1.00 35.37 -0.77
C ASN A 569 -0.41 35.86 -1.17
N ILE A 570 -1.44 35.01 -1.07
CA ILE A 570 -2.82 35.38 -1.34
C ILE A 570 -3.56 35.45 -0.01
N PRO A 571 -4.21 36.60 0.32
CA PRO A 571 -5.00 36.75 1.53
C PRO A 571 -6.29 35.91 1.43
N LEU A 572 -6.56 35.16 2.46
CA LEU A 572 -7.74 34.31 2.61
C LEU A 572 -8.44 34.66 3.93
N ASP A 573 -9.75 34.78 3.89
CA ASP A 573 -10.61 35.12 5.03
C ASP A 573 -11.61 33.98 5.33
N ASN A 574 -12.62 34.26 6.17
CA ASN A 574 -13.63 33.29 6.56
C ASN A 574 -14.40 32.66 5.39
N ARG A 575 -14.41 33.27 4.21
CA ARG A 575 -15.05 32.70 3.02
C ARG A 575 -14.34 31.45 2.51
N TRP A 576 -13.10 31.22 2.94
CA TRP A 576 -12.26 30.12 2.48
C TRP A 576 -12.10 29.00 3.53
N VAL A 577 -12.66 29.17 4.72
CA VAL A 577 -12.54 28.18 5.80
C VAL A 577 -13.42 26.99 5.52
N VAL A 578 -12.88 25.77 5.67
CA VAL A 578 -13.63 24.53 5.62
C VAL A 578 -14.32 24.30 6.98
N PRO A 579 -15.60 23.91 7.02
CA PRO A 579 -16.29 23.63 8.29
C PRO A 579 -15.54 22.58 9.11
N HIS A 580 -15.37 22.85 10.41
CA HIS A 580 -14.57 22.01 11.30
C HIS A 580 -15.04 22.11 12.75
N ASN A 581 -14.62 21.14 13.58
CA ASN A 581 -14.70 21.23 15.04
C ASN A 581 -13.33 21.62 15.56
N LEU A 582 -13.25 22.73 16.30
CA LEU A 582 -11.99 23.32 16.75
C LEU A 582 -11.29 22.43 17.79
N ASP A 583 -12.01 21.80 18.69
CA ASP A 583 -11.45 20.93 19.73
C ASP A 583 -10.84 19.65 19.10
N VAL A 584 -11.52 19.06 18.15
CA VAL A 584 -11.02 17.93 17.37
C VAL A 584 -9.77 18.32 16.59
N LEU A 585 -9.79 19.50 15.96
CA LEU A 585 -8.64 20.03 15.22
C LEU A 585 -7.41 20.23 16.11
N LYS A 586 -7.60 20.76 17.33
CA LYS A 586 -6.53 20.92 18.32
C LYS A 586 -5.99 19.60 18.82
N LYS A 587 -6.87 18.61 19.04
CA LYS A 587 -6.48 17.29 19.52
C LYS A 587 -5.66 16.51 18.47
N TYR A 588 -6.13 16.45 17.23
CA TYR A 588 -5.55 15.56 16.21
C TYR A 588 -4.61 16.25 15.23
N GLN A 589 -4.67 17.58 15.09
CA GLN A 589 -3.80 18.38 14.22
C GLN A 589 -3.72 17.81 12.80
N ALA A 590 -4.86 17.68 12.16
CA ALA A 590 -5.03 17.11 10.82
C ALA A 590 -6.19 17.77 10.08
N HIS A 591 -6.31 17.54 8.78
CA HIS A 591 -7.49 18.00 8.03
C HIS A 591 -8.70 17.14 8.42
N ILE A 592 -9.62 17.73 9.16
CA ILE A 592 -10.84 17.07 9.68
C ILE A 592 -12.03 17.99 9.38
N ASN A 593 -12.73 17.68 8.27
CA ASN A 593 -13.98 18.36 7.96
C ASN A 593 -15.12 17.82 8.84
N VAL A 594 -15.99 18.71 9.29
CA VAL A 594 -17.20 18.35 10.03
C VAL A 594 -18.37 19.13 9.46
N GLU A 595 -19.41 18.42 9.05
CA GLU A 595 -20.61 19.02 8.49
C GLU A 595 -21.85 18.44 9.15
N ALA A 596 -22.88 19.27 9.33
CA ALA A 596 -24.20 18.81 9.67
C ALA A 596 -24.82 18.19 8.41
N CYS A 597 -25.42 17.02 8.56
CA CYS A 597 -26.20 16.39 7.49
C CYS A 597 -27.59 17.01 7.43
N ASN A 598 -28.13 17.08 6.23
CA ASN A 598 -29.54 17.37 6.02
C ASN A 598 -30.34 16.07 5.94
N GLN A 599 -31.62 16.17 6.22
CA GLN A 599 -32.58 15.06 6.14
C GLN A 599 -32.83 14.60 4.70
#